data_fb0d5c9df390937abc94458d4a6edef1
#
_entry.id   fb0d5c9df390937abc94458d4a6edef1
#
_cell.length_a   1.000
_cell.length_b   1.000
_cell.length_c   1.000
_cell.angle_alpha   90.00
_cell.angle_beta   90.00
_cell.angle_gamma   90.00
#
_symmetry.space_group_name_H-M   'P 1'
#
loop_
_entity.id
_entity.type
_entity.pdbx_description
1 polymer ?
#
loop_
_entity_poly.entity_id
_entity_poly.type
_entity_poly.pdbx_seq_one_letter_code
_entity_poly.pdbx_strand_id
1 'polypeptide(L)'
;MQSDDVLIISPAIGITARILFTLIFFLSGVTHFTAMRDYINLMPAVIPWRAFWVSISAAVELAGAAMILFNYRPRLGGWLIVLFLIPVTIVVHGTLMISDPSPVMRAANVSFFLKGLAMIACALFITQSGVKSSA
;
A
#
# COMPACT_ATOMS: atom_id res chain seq x y z
N MET A 1 -33.32 1.80 -17.35
CA MET A 1 -31.86 1.92 -17.21
C MET A 1 -31.30 0.51 -17.15
N GLN A 2 -30.63 0.11 -18.21
CA GLN A 2 -30.24 -1.26 -18.48
C GLN A 2 -29.19 -1.70 -17.44
N SER A 3 -29.40 -2.83 -16.79
CA SER A 3 -28.56 -3.40 -15.75
C SER A 3 -27.29 -4.11 -16.28
N ASP A 4 -26.86 -3.75 -17.49
CA ASP A 4 -25.92 -4.59 -18.26
C ASP A 4 -24.45 -4.17 -18.10
N ASP A 5 -24.15 -3.09 -17.34
CA ASP A 5 -22.79 -2.61 -17.10
C ASP A 5 -22.28 -2.93 -15.68
N VAL A 6 -22.59 -4.13 -15.17
CA VAL A 6 -21.92 -4.61 -13.94
C VAL A 6 -20.54 -5.11 -14.32
N LEU A 7 -19.52 -4.55 -13.69
CA LEU A 7 -18.12 -4.93 -13.90
C LEU A 7 -17.91 -6.40 -13.51
N ILE A 8 -18.02 -7.31 -14.47
CA ILE A 8 -17.70 -8.73 -14.28
C ILE A 8 -16.22 -8.92 -14.58
N ILE A 9 -15.43 -9.12 -13.53
CA ILE A 9 -13.99 -9.35 -13.66
C ILE A 9 -13.76 -10.83 -13.98
N SER A 10 -13.13 -11.13 -15.12
CA SER A 10 -12.74 -12.50 -15.45
C SER A 10 -11.72 -13.04 -14.42
N PRO A 11 -11.71 -14.36 -14.14
CA PRO A 11 -10.75 -14.95 -13.19
C PRO A 11 -9.29 -14.65 -13.53
N ALA A 12 -8.92 -14.64 -14.80
CA ALA A 12 -7.58 -14.33 -15.26
C ALA A 12 -7.18 -12.89 -14.94
N ILE A 13 -8.07 -11.92 -15.21
CA ILE A 13 -7.85 -10.51 -14.89
C ILE A 13 -7.73 -10.34 -13.37
N GLY A 14 -8.58 -11.01 -12.60
CA GLY A 14 -8.54 -10.95 -11.14
C GLY A 14 -7.22 -11.49 -10.55
N ILE A 15 -6.68 -12.58 -11.09
CA ILE A 15 -5.39 -13.13 -10.67
C ILE A 15 -4.26 -12.16 -11.05
N THR A 16 -4.25 -11.68 -12.29
CA THR A 16 -3.23 -10.74 -12.78
C THR A 16 -3.23 -9.46 -11.95
N ALA A 17 -4.38 -8.88 -11.66
CA ALA A 17 -4.51 -7.68 -10.83
C ALA A 17 -3.96 -7.90 -9.42
N ARG A 18 -4.23 -9.06 -8.79
CA ARG A 18 -3.68 -9.40 -7.48
C ARG A 18 -2.16 -9.52 -7.51
N ILE A 19 -1.61 -10.19 -8.52
CA ILE A 19 -0.15 -10.31 -8.67
C ILE A 19 0.47 -8.92 -8.83
N LEU A 20 0.00 -8.10 -9.76
CA LEU A 20 0.54 -6.77 -10.01
C LEU A 20 0.41 -5.85 -8.81
N PHE A 21 -0.74 -5.88 -8.13
CA PHE A 21 -0.96 -5.05 -6.95
C PHE A 21 -0.07 -5.46 -5.78
N THR A 22 0.12 -6.76 -5.54
CA THR A 22 0.88 -7.24 -4.37
C THR A 22 2.38 -7.26 -4.58
N LEU A 23 2.85 -7.26 -5.84
CA LEU A 23 4.28 -7.32 -6.16
C LEU A 23 5.08 -6.19 -5.51
N ILE A 24 4.56 -4.95 -5.54
CA ILE A 24 5.24 -3.80 -4.93
C ILE A 24 5.39 -3.99 -3.42
N PHE A 25 4.37 -4.53 -2.76
CA PHE A 25 4.37 -4.74 -1.31
C PHE A 25 5.32 -5.87 -0.88
N PHE A 26 5.44 -6.93 -1.68
CA PHE A 26 6.45 -7.96 -1.43
C PHE A 26 7.87 -7.42 -1.58
N LEU A 27 8.14 -6.67 -2.65
CA LEU A 27 9.46 -6.06 -2.87
C LEU A 27 9.77 -5.04 -1.76
N SER A 28 8.84 -4.15 -1.45
CA SER A 28 8.98 -3.15 -0.39
C SER A 28 9.16 -3.82 0.97
N GLY A 29 8.30 -4.74 1.35
CA GLY A 29 8.36 -5.41 2.65
C GLY A 29 9.68 -6.16 2.88
N VAL A 30 10.24 -6.81 1.84
CA VAL A 30 11.57 -7.42 1.92
C VAL A 30 12.65 -6.36 2.08
N THR A 31 12.58 -5.26 1.32
CA THR A 31 13.60 -4.20 1.41
C THR A 31 13.56 -3.45 2.73
N HIS A 32 12.44 -3.40 3.45
CA HIS A 32 12.38 -2.87 4.81
C HIS A 32 13.35 -3.60 5.77
N PHE A 33 13.58 -4.89 5.56
CA PHE A 33 14.54 -5.65 6.37
C PHE A 33 15.97 -5.58 5.82
N THR A 34 16.16 -5.62 4.50
CA THR A 34 17.49 -5.65 3.88
C THR A 34 18.16 -4.27 3.81
N ALA A 35 17.36 -3.19 3.74
CA ALA A 35 17.80 -1.79 3.69
C ALA A 35 17.20 -0.97 4.85
N MET A 36 17.07 -1.57 6.04
CA MET A 36 16.38 -0.97 7.19
C MET A 36 16.89 0.43 7.54
N ARG A 37 18.20 0.68 7.42
CA ARG A 37 18.78 1.99 7.72
C ARG A 37 18.22 3.11 6.84
N ASP A 38 18.00 2.79 5.56
CA ASP A 38 17.48 3.77 4.60
C ASP A 38 16.03 4.13 4.95
N TYR A 39 15.20 3.13 5.30
CA TYR A 39 13.84 3.35 5.76
C TYR A 39 13.76 4.14 7.06
N ILE A 40 14.66 3.85 8.03
CA ILE A 40 14.77 4.63 9.28
C ILE A 40 15.10 6.11 8.97
N ASN A 41 15.98 6.35 8.00
CA ASN A 41 16.40 7.70 7.63
C ASN A 41 15.30 8.49 6.87
N LEU A 42 14.39 7.79 6.18
CA LEU A 42 13.23 8.42 5.55
C LEU A 42 12.16 8.86 6.54
N MET A 43 12.13 8.27 7.74
CA MET A 43 11.15 8.65 8.76
C MET A 43 11.52 9.96 9.44
N PRO A 44 10.53 10.84 9.70
CA PRO A 44 10.76 12.06 10.49
C PRO A 44 11.47 11.75 11.82
N ALA A 45 12.47 12.56 12.17
CA ALA A 45 13.30 12.35 13.36
C ALA A 45 12.52 12.41 14.68
N VAL A 46 11.36 13.06 14.68
CA VAL A 46 10.46 13.18 15.83
C VAL A 46 9.81 11.85 16.22
N ILE A 47 9.78 10.87 15.32
CA ILE A 47 9.17 9.55 15.59
C ILE A 47 10.13 8.70 16.43
N PRO A 48 9.76 8.31 17.67
CA PRO A 48 10.56 7.41 18.48
C PRO A 48 10.51 5.98 17.93
N TRP A 49 11.51 5.16 18.28
CA TRP A 49 11.57 3.72 17.94
C TRP A 49 11.39 3.41 16.45
N ARG A 50 12.00 4.20 15.58
CA ARG A 50 11.84 4.10 14.12
C ARG A 50 12.08 2.69 13.57
N ALA A 51 13.11 1.97 14.08
CA ALA A 51 13.38 0.59 13.67
C ALA A 51 12.22 -0.36 13.98
N PHE A 52 11.55 -0.18 15.13
CA PHE A 52 10.36 -0.96 15.48
C PHE A 52 9.23 -0.70 14.49
N TRP A 53 8.94 0.56 14.17
CA TRP A 53 7.89 0.92 13.22
C TRP A 53 8.19 0.42 11.81
N VAL A 54 9.45 0.49 11.35
CA VAL A 54 9.87 -0.09 10.06
C VAL A 54 9.63 -1.59 10.03
N SER A 55 9.97 -2.31 11.10
CA SER A 55 9.77 -3.77 11.18
C SER A 55 8.29 -4.16 11.21
N ILE A 56 7.48 -3.47 12.01
CA ILE A 56 6.03 -3.73 12.09
C ILE A 56 5.35 -3.40 10.77
N SER A 57 5.69 -2.27 10.13
CA SER A 57 5.12 -1.91 8.84
C SER A 57 5.45 -2.95 7.77
N ALA A 58 6.67 -3.46 7.73
CA ALA A 58 7.06 -4.55 6.84
C ALA A 58 6.25 -5.83 7.07
N ALA A 59 6.05 -6.22 8.33
CA ALA A 59 5.25 -7.40 8.67
C ALA A 59 3.78 -7.24 8.25
N VAL A 60 3.19 -6.09 8.50
CA VAL A 60 1.81 -5.77 8.09
C VAL A 60 1.67 -5.76 6.57
N GLU A 61 2.62 -5.14 5.88
CA GLU A 61 2.68 -5.06 4.43
C GLU A 61 2.76 -6.45 3.78
N LEU A 62 3.69 -7.29 4.23
CA LEU A 62 3.87 -8.65 3.72
C LEU A 62 2.66 -9.55 4.01
N ALA A 63 2.10 -9.47 5.22
CA ALA A 63 0.91 -10.23 5.59
C ALA A 63 -0.30 -9.82 4.75
N GLY A 64 -0.54 -8.51 4.59
CA GLY A 64 -1.62 -8.00 3.77
C GLY A 64 -1.49 -8.41 2.31
N ALA A 65 -0.28 -8.28 1.74
CA ALA A 65 0.01 -8.70 0.37
C ALA A 65 -0.21 -10.21 0.18
N ALA A 66 0.26 -11.05 1.09
CA ALA A 66 0.07 -12.49 1.03
C ALA A 66 -1.43 -12.87 1.08
N MET A 67 -2.19 -12.25 1.97
CA MET A 67 -3.64 -12.49 2.07
C MET A 67 -4.38 -12.15 0.78
N ILE A 68 -4.01 -11.06 0.11
CA ILE A 68 -4.60 -10.65 -1.17
C ILE A 68 -4.16 -11.59 -2.29
N LEU A 69 -2.86 -11.89 -2.40
CA LEU A 69 -2.31 -12.73 -3.46
C LEU A 69 -2.92 -14.11 -3.47
N PHE A 70 -2.94 -14.77 -2.31
CA PHE A 70 -3.48 -16.12 -2.15
C PHE A 70 -5.00 -16.17 -2.00
N ASN A 71 -5.67 -15.03 -2.08
CA ASN A 71 -7.12 -14.90 -1.90
C ASN A 71 -7.62 -15.49 -0.56
N TYR A 72 -6.78 -15.43 0.48
CA TYR A 72 -7.12 -15.83 1.83
C TYR A 72 -7.50 -14.60 2.64
N ARG A 73 -8.78 -14.46 3.00
CA ARG A 73 -9.31 -13.27 3.69
C ARG A 73 -8.88 -11.95 3.03
N PRO A 74 -9.07 -11.77 1.71
CA PRO A 74 -8.54 -10.62 0.98
C PRO A 74 -9.03 -9.27 1.53
N ARG A 75 -10.21 -9.23 2.13
CA ARG A 75 -10.74 -8.03 2.80
C ARG A 75 -9.85 -7.59 3.96
N LEU A 76 -9.44 -8.53 4.82
CA LEU A 76 -8.51 -8.23 5.91
C LEU A 76 -7.15 -7.80 5.36
N GLY A 77 -6.66 -8.50 4.32
CA GLY A 77 -5.44 -8.09 3.61
C GLY A 77 -5.52 -6.66 3.08
N GLY A 78 -6.64 -6.29 2.47
CA GLY A 78 -6.90 -4.91 2.02
C GLY A 78 -6.82 -3.89 3.16
N TRP A 79 -7.43 -4.17 4.30
CA TRP A 79 -7.35 -3.29 5.48
C TRP A 79 -5.93 -3.18 6.05
N LEU A 80 -5.16 -4.26 6.06
CA LEU A 80 -3.76 -4.21 6.49
C LEU A 80 -2.92 -3.32 5.57
N ILE A 81 -3.13 -3.42 4.24
CA ILE A 81 -2.46 -2.55 3.27
C ILE A 81 -2.90 -1.08 3.43
N VAL A 82 -4.17 -0.80 3.65
CA VAL A 82 -4.66 0.57 3.93
C VAL A 82 -4.00 1.12 5.19
N LEU A 83 -3.96 0.33 6.27
CA LEU A 83 -3.32 0.71 7.54
C LEU A 83 -1.82 1.02 7.38
N PHE A 84 -1.13 0.28 6.51
CA PHE A 84 0.27 0.55 6.17
C PHE A 84 0.42 1.80 5.30
N LEU A 85 -0.38 1.93 4.24
CA LEU A 85 -0.22 2.99 3.23
C LEU A 85 -0.56 4.38 3.75
N ILE A 86 -1.56 4.54 4.63
CA ILE A 86 -1.97 5.86 5.12
C ILE A 86 -0.82 6.57 5.82
N PRO A 87 -0.17 6.00 6.85
CA PRO A 87 0.96 6.65 7.50
C PRO A 87 2.14 6.91 6.55
N VAL A 88 2.49 5.94 5.72
CA VAL A 88 3.62 6.07 4.79
C VAL A 88 3.35 7.16 3.77
N THR A 89 2.16 7.21 3.18
CA THR A 89 1.82 8.21 2.18
C THR A 89 1.76 9.61 2.79
N ILE A 90 1.09 9.78 3.94
CA ILE A 90 0.87 11.10 4.52
C ILE A 90 2.11 11.57 5.29
N VAL A 91 2.65 10.73 6.19
CA VAL A 91 3.71 11.16 7.11
C VAL A 91 5.07 11.15 6.41
N VAL A 92 5.41 10.11 5.64
CA VAL A 92 6.72 10.03 4.99
C VAL A 92 6.72 10.85 3.71
N HIS A 93 5.94 10.44 2.70
CA HIS A 93 5.98 11.12 1.41
C HIS A 93 5.37 12.52 1.45
N GLY A 94 4.31 12.73 2.25
CA GLY A 94 3.71 14.05 2.47
C GLY A 94 4.68 15.05 3.10
N THR A 95 5.51 14.62 4.04
CA THR A 95 6.54 15.47 4.64
C THR A 95 7.69 15.71 3.65
N LEU A 96 8.21 14.64 3.03
CA LEU A 96 9.37 14.73 2.14
C LEU A 96 9.10 15.52 0.85
N MET A 97 7.87 15.52 0.32
CA MET A 97 7.55 16.35 -0.85
C MET A 97 7.66 17.85 -0.59
N ILE A 98 7.66 18.26 0.69
CA ILE A 98 7.78 19.67 1.08
C ILE A 98 9.18 19.97 1.62
N SER A 99 9.74 19.08 2.44
CA SER A 99 10.92 19.35 3.27
C SER A 99 12.23 18.77 2.74
N ASP A 100 12.21 17.90 1.70
CA ASP A 100 13.45 17.34 1.18
C ASP A 100 14.35 18.46 0.59
N PRO A 101 15.65 18.51 0.93
CA PRO A 101 16.57 19.52 0.42
C PRO A 101 16.70 19.49 -1.13
N SER A 102 16.59 18.33 -1.73
CA SER A 102 16.72 18.16 -3.17
C SER A 102 15.41 18.45 -3.90
N PRO A 103 15.37 19.42 -4.86
CA PRO A 103 14.19 19.66 -5.68
C PRO A 103 13.73 18.41 -6.47
N VAL A 104 14.67 17.60 -6.93
CA VAL A 104 14.39 16.36 -7.66
C VAL A 104 13.69 15.35 -6.75
N MET A 105 14.17 15.20 -5.51
CA MET A 105 13.56 14.30 -4.54
C MET A 105 12.19 14.80 -4.08
N ARG A 106 11.99 16.11 -3.93
CA ARG A 106 10.65 16.66 -3.68
C ARG A 106 9.67 16.29 -4.80
N ALA A 107 10.06 16.47 -6.05
CA ALA A 107 9.22 16.09 -7.19
C ALA A 107 8.93 14.57 -7.22
N ALA A 108 9.93 13.74 -6.92
CA ALA A 108 9.74 12.29 -6.79
C ALA A 108 8.76 11.95 -5.67
N ASN A 109 8.85 12.61 -4.51
CA ASN A 109 7.94 12.39 -3.38
C ASN A 109 6.50 12.84 -3.68
N VAL A 110 6.27 13.87 -4.51
CA VAL A 110 4.93 14.18 -5.04
C VAL A 110 4.37 12.98 -5.82
N SER A 111 5.18 12.38 -6.69
CA SER A 111 4.77 11.19 -7.45
C SER A 111 4.49 9.99 -6.54
N PHE A 112 5.31 9.77 -5.52
CA PHE A 112 5.11 8.69 -4.54
C PHE A 112 3.86 8.93 -3.70
N PHE A 113 3.58 10.16 -3.30
CA PHE A 113 2.36 10.54 -2.59
C PHE A 113 1.11 10.23 -3.43
N LEU A 114 1.08 10.66 -4.70
CA LEU A 114 -0.06 10.42 -5.60
C LEU A 114 -0.24 8.92 -5.88
N LYS A 115 0.84 8.17 -6.10
CA LYS A 115 0.80 6.70 -6.23
C LYS A 115 0.28 6.03 -4.95
N GLY A 116 0.68 6.53 -3.79
CA GLY A 116 0.18 6.06 -2.49
C GLY A 116 -1.34 6.22 -2.38
N LEU A 117 -1.89 7.38 -2.77
CA LEU A 117 -3.34 7.60 -2.80
C LEU A 117 -4.04 6.62 -3.75
N ALA A 118 -3.50 6.38 -4.95
CA ALA A 118 -4.05 5.42 -5.90
C ALA A 118 -4.03 3.98 -5.34
N MET A 119 -2.94 3.59 -4.67
CA MET A 119 -2.82 2.28 -4.03
C MET A 119 -3.79 2.13 -2.85
N ILE A 120 -4.00 3.18 -2.05
CA ILE A 120 -5.02 3.20 -0.98
C ILE A 120 -6.40 2.96 -1.58
N ALA A 121 -6.76 3.67 -2.65
CA ALA A 121 -8.04 3.48 -3.33
C ALA A 121 -8.21 2.02 -3.82
N CYS A 122 -7.17 1.45 -4.44
CA CYS A 122 -7.16 0.07 -4.89
C CYS A 122 -7.35 -0.93 -3.72
N ALA A 123 -6.64 -0.72 -2.60
CA ALA A 123 -6.79 -1.53 -1.40
C ALA A 123 -8.19 -1.43 -0.80
N LEU A 124 -8.79 -0.23 -0.80
CA LEU A 124 -10.18 -0.03 -0.36
C LEU A 124 -11.17 -0.81 -1.22
N PHE A 125 -11.00 -0.85 -2.55
CA PHE A 125 -11.82 -1.72 -3.41
C PHE A 125 -11.69 -3.19 -3.01
N ILE A 126 -10.48 -3.66 -2.68
CA ILE A 126 -10.27 -5.04 -2.23
C ILE A 126 -11.01 -5.31 -0.92
N THR A 127 -11.12 -4.34 -0.01
CA THR A 127 -11.90 -4.53 1.24
C THR A 127 -13.39 -4.76 1.00
N GLN A 128 -13.91 -4.37 -0.17
CA GLN A 128 -15.30 -4.57 -0.56
C GLN A 128 -15.53 -5.90 -1.30
N SER A 129 -14.49 -6.68 -1.56
CA SER A 129 -14.61 -7.96 -2.26
C SER A 129 -15.55 -8.92 -1.52
N GLY A 130 -16.54 -9.47 -2.24
CA GLY A 130 -17.51 -10.41 -1.69
C GLY A 130 -18.60 -9.81 -0.80
N VAL A 131 -18.69 -8.47 -0.69
CA VAL A 131 -19.85 -7.80 -0.07
C VAL A 131 -20.99 -7.82 -1.08
N LYS A 132 -22.07 -8.53 -0.79
CA LYS A 132 -23.31 -8.37 -1.54
C LYS A 132 -23.83 -6.96 -1.31
N SER A 133 -24.06 -6.18 -2.37
CA SER A 133 -24.76 -4.92 -2.26
C SER A 133 -26.15 -5.22 -1.70
N SER A 134 -26.45 -4.75 -0.50
CA SER A 134 -27.82 -4.66 -0.01
C SER A 134 -28.43 -3.46 -0.72
N ALA A 135 -29.09 -3.72 -1.84
CA ALA A 135 -29.97 -2.74 -2.47
C ALA A 135 -31.23 -2.61 -1.65
#